data_8b742d33f8ba804d2af08466859f51ee
#
_entry.id   8b742d33f8ba804d2af08466859f51ee
#
_cell.length_a   1.000
_cell.length_b   1.000
_cell.length_c   1.000
_cell.angle_alpha   90.00
_cell.angle_beta   90.00
_cell.angle_gamma   90.00
#
_symmetry.space_group_name_H-M   'P 1'
#
loop_
_entity.id
_entity.type
_entity.pdbx_description
1 polymer ?
#
loop_
_entity_poly.entity_id
_entity_poly.type
_entity_poly.pdbx_seq_one_letter_code
_entity_poly.pdbx_strand_id
1 'polypeptide(L)'
;MIEFSPITLDAQKIFGQYMMRDNIALSDMNFTNCFMWRHAREIHYAVLQDTLIIQTCYQGSEPFVFFPIGAYSISHALRVLEVLKTHYRALGFGLHLASLSKQQASAIDSHFGVQSVAVREKFDYIYDVAELIALNGRKYHKKKNHLNAFLQEYGNFVFEEISAHNIPAILEAYEKWFEANPNKSDGLQFEYLGIQDALNLYENLGLQGGVIFIDGKVGAFSFGEVLACNLAYEQSDLAQTLSGESYINKSGKVAVMHIEKADSQYRGIYQAINQQVLQHCFSDCVWVNREEDLGIEGLRKAKQSYQPAFLLEKFKVSIQG
;
A
#
# COMPACT_ATOMS: atom_id res chain seq x y z
N MET A 1 -1.29 1.16 32.24
CA MET A 1 -1.38 0.37 31.00
C MET A 1 -1.82 1.29 29.88
N ILE A 2 -1.37 1.07 28.65
CA ILE A 2 -1.82 1.83 27.48
C ILE A 2 -3.16 1.23 27.05
N GLU A 3 -4.15 2.06 26.78
CA GLU A 3 -5.44 1.65 26.27
C GLU A 3 -5.45 1.83 24.75
N PHE A 4 -5.73 0.74 24.04
CA PHE A 4 -5.83 0.70 22.58
C PHE A 4 -7.29 0.64 22.16
N SER A 5 -7.67 1.46 21.18
CA SER A 5 -9.00 1.49 20.57
C SER A 5 -9.02 0.75 19.24
N PRO A 6 -10.09 0.03 18.89
CA PRO A 6 -10.21 -0.61 17.59
C PRO A 6 -10.30 0.44 16.47
N ILE A 7 -9.81 0.10 15.28
CA ILE A 7 -9.89 1.00 14.13
C ILE A 7 -11.34 1.07 13.62
N THR A 8 -11.88 2.28 13.58
CA THR A 8 -13.20 2.62 13.03
C THR A 8 -13.05 3.79 12.07
N LEU A 9 -14.08 4.13 11.31
CA LEU A 9 -14.04 5.27 10.39
C LEU A 9 -13.70 6.58 11.11
N ASP A 10 -14.17 6.77 12.34
CA ASP A 10 -13.90 7.97 13.14
C ASP A 10 -12.40 8.16 13.45
N ALA A 11 -11.62 7.07 13.47
CA ALA A 11 -10.18 7.14 13.69
C ALA A 11 -9.43 7.84 12.54
N GLN A 12 -10.03 7.97 11.35
CA GLN A 12 -9.42 8.65 10.19
C GLN A 12 -8.90 10.04 10.51
N LYS A 13 -9.66 10.81 11.30
CA LYS A 13 -9.26 12.17 11.70
C LYS A 13 -8.00 12.16 12.57
N ILE A 14 -7.89 11.18 13.47
CA ILE A 14 -6.72 11.02 14.35
C ILE A 14 -5.52 10.62 13.49
N PHE A 15 -5.67 9.62 12.63
CA PHE A 15 -4.61 9.21 11.71
C PHE A 15 -4.11 10.40 10.87
N GLY A 16 -5.00 11.15 10.24
CA GLY A 16 -4.65 12.31 9.41
C GLY A 16 -3.82 13.36 10.17
N GLN A 17 -4.15 13.65 11.45
CA GLN A 17 -3.42 14.62 12.27
C GLN A 17 -1.95 14.22 12.48
N TYR A 18 -1.67 12.94 12.69
CA TYR A 18 -0.31 12.45 12.94
C TYR A 18 0.44 12.15 11.63
N MET A 19 -0.22 11.60 10.64
CA MET A 19 0.40 11.29 9.35
C MET A 19 0.82 12.53 8.58
N MET A 20 0.13 13.67 8.75
CA MET A 20 0.57 14.95 8.16
C MET A 20 1.91 15.46 8.73
N ARG A 21 2.34 14.98 9.91
CA ARG A 21 3.64 15.35 10.52
C ARG A 21 4.79 14.54 9.94
N ASP A 22 4.48 13.36 9.40
CA ASP A 22 5.44 12.43 8.82
C ASP A 22 5.16 12.24 7.33
N ASN A 23 6.21 12.16 6.55
CA ASN A 23 6.11 11.91 5.10
C ASN A 23 6.31 10.41 4.82
N ILE A 24 5.32 9.59 5.24
CA ILE A 24 5.42 8.13 5.21
C ILE A 24 5.05 7.62 3.83
N ALA A 25 6.01 7.01 3.13
CA ALA A 25 5.80 6.40 1.82
C ALA A 25 5.57 4.87 1.86
N LEU A 26 5.67 4.25 3.06
CA LEU A 26 5.36 2.84 3.27
C LEU A 26 3.84 2.62 3.31
N SER A 27 3.37 1.62 2.58
CA SER A 27 1.93 1.39 2.37
C SER A 27 1.17 0.90 3.60
N ASP A 28 1.83 0.22 4.54
CA ASP A 28 1.17 -0.49 5.65
C ASP A 28 0.48 0.39 6.68
N MET A 29 0.97 1.64 6.84
CA MET A 29 0.62 2.49 7.98
C MET A 29 -0.49 3.49 7.68
N ASN A 30 -0.93 3.65 6.41
CA ASN A 30 -1.98 4.60 6.12
C ASN A 30 -3.35 4.11 6.63
N PHE A 31 -4.27 5.06 6.81
CA PHE A 31 -5.58 4.77 7.38
C PHE A 31 -6.37 3.78 6.52
N THR A 32 -6.43 4.00 5.20
CA THR A 32 -7.20 3.16 4.28
C THR A 32 -6.70 1.72 4.29
N ASN A 33 -5.38 1.50 4.24
CA ASN A 33 -4.81 0.15 4.33
C ASN A 33 -5.20 -0.51 5.66
N CYS A 34 -5.00 0.17 6.79
CA CYS A 34 -5.39 -0.36 8.09
C CYS A 34 -6.90 -0.66 8.14
N PHE A 35 -7.74 0.22 7.60
CA PHE A 35 -9.20 0.05 7.63
C PHE A 35 -9.66 -1.11 6.73
N MET A 36 -9.13 -1.25 5.53
CA MET A 36 -9.47 -2.36 4.62
C MET A 36 -9.06 -3.72 5.19
N TRP A 37 -7.87 -3.81 5.80
CA TRP A 37 -7.33 -5.07 6.29
C TRP A 37 -7.76 -5.45 7.73
N ARG A 38 -8.65 -4.65 8.38
CA ARG A 38 -9.18 -4.97 9.72
C ARG A 38 -9.99 -6.27 9.78
N HIS A 39 -10.43 -6.79 8.64
CA HIS A 39 -11.09 -8.10 8.54
C HIS A 39 -10.11 -9.27 8.64
N ALA A 40 -8.87 -9.07 8.21
CA ALA A 40 -7.83 -10.10 8.20
C ALA A 40 -7.04 -10.17 9.52
N ARG A 41 -7.04 -9.09 10.29
CA ARG A 41 -6.23 -8.93 11.49
C ARG A 41 -6.84 -7.87 12.40
N GLU A 42 -6.69 -8.05 13.70
CA GLU A 42 -7.08 -7.02 14.66
C GLU A 42 -6.15 -5.83 14.53
N ILE A 43 -6.71 -4.65 14.28
CA ILE A 43 -5.96 -3.40 14.19
C ILE A 43 -6.53 -2.45 15.22
N HIS A 44 -5.64 -1.98 16.10
CA HIS A 44 -5.96 -1.04 17.15
C HIS A 44 -5.01 0.14 17.11
N TYR A 45 -5.40 1.26 17.68
CA TYR A 45 -4.54 2.43 17.79
C TYR A 45 -4.61 3.05 19.18
N ALA A 46 -3.56 3.78 19.53
CA ALA A 46 -3.50 4.61 20.72
C ALA A 46 -2.74 5.89 20.41
N VAL A 47 -3.04 6.96 21.15
CA VAL A 47 -2.20 8.16 21.17
C VAL A 47 -1.34 8.14 22.43
N LEU A 48 -0.03 8.13 22.26
CA LEU A 48 0.94 8.03 23.35
C LEU A 48 2.01 9.10 23.19
N GLN A 49 2.17 9.96 24.20
CA GLN A 49 3.17 11.04 24.18
C GLN A 49 3.17 11.83 22.86
N ASP A 50 1.98 12.23 22.40
CA ASP A 50 1.76 12.95 21.16
C ASP A 50 2.30 12.25 19.90
N THR A 51 2.22 10.92 19.88
CA THR A 51 2.44 10.07 18.72
C THR A 51 1.28 9.09 18.52
N LEU A 52 1.01 8.73 17.28
CA LEU A 52 0.07 7.67 16.94
C LEU A 52 0.79 6.32 16.95
N ILE A 53 0.26 5.39 17.72
CA ILE A 53 0.70 3.99 17.78
C ILE A 53 -0.35 3.14 17.11
N ILE A 54 0.05 2.35 16.11
CA ILE A 54 -0.83 1.37 15.46
C ILE A 54 -0.35 -0.02 15.88
N GLN A 55 -1.22 -0.76 16.52
CA GLN A 55 -1.01 -2.16 16.91
C GLN A 55 -1.76 -3.06 15.94
N THR A 56 -1.13 -4.14 15.56
CA THR A 56 -1.72 -5.18 14.71
C THR A 56 -1.50 -6.55 15.34
N CYS A 57 -2.53 -7.41 15.26
CA CYS A 57 -2.47 -8.78 15.74
C CYS A 57 -3.16 -9.72 14.74
N TYR A 58 -2.46 -10.73 14.25
CA TYR A 58 -3.08 -11.84 13.54
C TYR A 58 -3.60 -12.88 14.53
N GLN A 59 -4.66 -13.58 14.16
CA GLN A 59 -5.23 -14.63 15.01
C GLN A 59 -4.16 -15.67 15.42
N GLY A 60 -4.01 -15.87 16.71
CA GLY A 60 -3.05 -16.83 17.29
C GLY A 60 -1.59 -16.37 17.27
N SER A 61 -1.31 -15.10 16.98
CA SER A 61 0.02 -14.52 16.99
C SER A 61 0.17 -13.47 18.11
N GLU A 62 1.40 -13.15 18.47
CA GLU A 62 1.67 -12.00 19.33
C GLU A 62 1.44 -10.69 18.58
N PRO A 63 0.96 -9.63 19.26
CA PRO A 63 0.78 -8.33 18.64
C PRO A 63 2.11 -7.70 18.26
N PHE A 64 2.09 -6.91 17.20
CA PHE A 64 3.21 -6.05 16.84
C PHE A 64 2.72 -4.61 16.60
N VAL A 65 3.63 -3.67 16.65
CA VAL A 65 3.34 -2.25 16.39
C VAL A 65 4.17 -1.75 15.21
N PHE A 66 3.67 -0.70 14.58
CA PHE A 66 4.47 0.10 13.66
C PHE A 66 5.30 1.13 14.42
N PHE A 67 6.27 1.74 13.75
CA PHE A 67 7.05 2.83 14.35
C PHE A 67 6.12 3.99 14.75
N PRO A 68 6.36 4.66 15.91
CA PRO A 68 5.51 5.76 16.36
C PRO A 68 5.41 6.88 15.33
N ILE A 69 4.18 7.18 14.87
CA ILE A 69 3.89 8.15 13.81
C ILE A 69 3.71 9.55 14.41
N GLY A 70 4.24 10.59 13.74
CA GLY A 70 4.15 11.98 14.17
C GLY A 70 5.15 12.36 15.26
N ALA A 71 6.18 11.55 15.47
CA ALA A 71 7.23 11.84 16.45
C ALA A 71 8.08 13.03 16.00
N TYR A 72 8.36 13.96 16.90
CA TYR A 72 9.17 15.16 16.61
C TYR A 72 10.61 14.87 16.25
N SER A 73 11.12 13.69 16.61
CA SER A 73 12.48 13.22 16.33
C SER A 73 12.60 11.71 16.57
N ILE A 74 13.62 11.10 16.02
CA ILE A 74 13.96 9.70 16.29
C ILE A 74 14.14 9.45 17.81
N SER A 75 14.81 10.35 18.53
CA SER A 75 14.97 10.24 20.00
C SER A 75 13.63 10.30 20.75
N HIS A 76 12.65 11.04 20.25
CA HIS A 76 11.30 11.03 20.81
C HIS A 76 10.62 9.68 20.57
N ALA A 77 10.65 9.18 19.34
CA ALA A 77 10.09 7.86 19.01
C ALA A 77 10.72 6.74 19.86
N LEU A 78 12.03 6.76 20.05
CA LEU A 78 12.72 5.76 20.88
C LEU A 78 12.27 5.79 22.35
N ARG A 79 12.01 6.98 22.94
CA ARG A 79 11.43 7.08 24.29
C ARG A 79 10.01 6.50 24.35
N VAL A 80 9.20 6.73 23.31
CA VAL A 80 7.86 6.11 23.19
C VAL A 80 7.98 4.59 23.13
N LEU A 81 8.96 4.05 22.39
CA LEU A 81 9.21 2.61 22.32
C LEU A 81 9.64 2.01 23.67
N GLU A 82 10.36 2.74 24.53
CA GLU A 82 10.66 2.29 25.91
C GLU A 82 9.37 2.14 26.74
N VAL A 83 8.42 3.05 26.59
CA VAL A 83 7.12 2.96 27.28
C VAL A 83 6.32 1.77 26.74
N LEU A 84 6.31 1.57 25.42
CA LEU A 84 5.68 0.41 24.80
C LEU A 84 6.32 -0.90 25.24
N LYS A 85 7.65 -0.97 25.30
CA LYS A 85 8.39 -2.13 25.82
C LYS A 85 7.95 -2.48 27.24
N THR A 86 7.82 -1.49 28.10
CA THR A 86 7.36 -1.69 29.48
C THR A 86 5.90 -2.20 29.51
N HIS A 87 5.03 -1.66 28.66
CA HIS A 87 3.64 -2.09 28.54
C HIS A 87 3.53 -3.55 28.09
N TYR A 88 4.20 -3.94 27.01
CA TYR A 88 4.13 -5.32 26.49
C TYR A 88 4.75 -6.34 27.43
N ARG A 89 5.86 -5.98 28.11
CA ARG A 89 6.43 -6.83 29.15
C ARG A 89 5.46 -7.09 30.29
N ALA A 90 4.68 -6.09 30.71
CA ALA A 90 3.67 -6.24 31.76
C ALA A 90 2.50 -7.16 31.32
N LEU A 91 2.30 -7.32 30.00
CA LEU A 91 1.35 -8.27 29.42
C LEU A 91 1.95 -9.66 29.15
N GLY A 92 3.23 -9.85 29.39
CA GLY A 92 3.95 -11.11 29.16
C GLY A 92 4.47 -11.28 27.73
N PHE A 93 4.56 -10.20 26.92
CA PHE A 93 5.04 -10.21 25.54
C PHE A 93 6.36 -9.45 25.39
N GLY A 94 7.10 -9.77 24.33
CA GLY A 94 8.13 -8.89 23.79
C GLY A 94 7.49 -7.70 23.02
N LEU A 95 8.26 -6.64 22.81
CA LEU A 95 7.86 -5.57 21.88
C LEU A 95 8.30 -5.96 20.47
N HIS A 96 7.34 -6.27 19.61
CA HIS A 96 7.57 -6.57 18.19
C HIS A 96 7.25 -5.37 17.33
N LEU A 97 8.15 -5.01 16.41
CA LEU A 97 7.95 -3.95 15.43
C LEU A 97 8.06 -4.51 14.01
N ALA A 98 7.24 -3.98 13.11
CA ALA A 98 7.25 -4.33 11.69
C ALA A 98 7.18 -3.07 10.81
N SER A 99 7.44 -3.25 9.52
CA SER A 99 7.41 -2.20 8.50
C SER A 99 8.26 -0.99 8.85
N LEU A 100 9.43 -1.25 9.43
CA LEU A 100 10.41 -0.22 9.73
C LEU A 100 11.17 0.16 8.47
N SER A 101 11.42 1.46 8.27
CA SER A 101 12.41 1.91 7.30
C SER A 101 13.82 1.54 7.77
N LYS A 102 14.80 1.55 6.88
CA LYS A 102 16.20 1.28 7.20
C LYS A 102 16.75 2.21 8.28
N GLN A 103 16.39 3.50 8.22
CA GLN A 103 16.81 4.48 9.22
C GLN A 103 16.19 4.17 10.60
N GLN A 104 14.91 3.84 10.65
CA GLN A 104 14.22 3.46 11.89
C GLN A 104 14.82 2.18 12.48
N ALA A 105 15.06 1.16 11.65
CA ALA A 105 15.68 -0.09 12.04
C ALA A 105 17.07 0.15 12.67
N SER A 106 17.94 0.92 12.00
CA SER A 106 19.27 1.25 12.50
C SER A 106 19.25 2.01 13.84
N ALA A 107 18.30 2.92 14.02
CA ALA A 107 18.14 3.66 15.27
C ALA A 107 17.70 2.74 16.42
N ILE A 108 16.75 1.84 16.15
CA ILE A 108 16.28 0.84 17.13
C ILE A 108 17.39 -0.13 17.50
N ASP A 109 18.13 -0.64 16.52
CA ASP A 109 19.23 -1.58 16.73
C ASP A 109 20.30 -0.97 17.65
N SER A 110 20.67 0.28 17.39
CA SER A 110 21.65 1.00 18.19
C SER A 110 21.16 1.30 19.61
N HIS A 111 19.86 1.64 19.78
CA HIS A 111 19.31 2.03 21.07
C HIS A 111 19.04 0.83 21.99
N PHE A 112 18.49 -0.25 21.44
CA PHE A 112 18.07 -1.43 22.20
C PHE A 112 19.10 -2.57 22.18
N GLY A 113 20.18 -2.47 21.41
CA GLY A 113 21.19 -3.53 21.28
C GLY A 113 20.64 -4.79 20.59
N VAL A 114 19.76 -4.61 19.62
CA VAL A 114 19.10 -5.69 18.87
C VAL A 114 19.52 -5.67 17.41
N GLN A 115 19.04 -6.63 16.62
CA GLN A 115 19.28 -6.69 15.18
C GLN A 115 17.98 -6.82 14.42
N SER A 116 17.65 -5.81 13.62
CA SER A 116 16.53 -5.82 12.70
C SER A 116 16.79 -6.71 11.48
N VAL A 117 15.74 -7.33 10.95
CA VAL A 117 15.82 -8.23 9.81
C VAL A 117 14.95 -7.67 8.66
N ALA A 118 15.54 -7.58 7.48
CA ALA A 118 14.81 -7.19 6.27
C ALA A 118 13.80 -8.29 5.86
N VAL A 119 12.59 -7.88 5.51
CA VAL A 119 11.48 -8.78 5.13
C VAL A 119 11.16 -8.56 3.66
N ARG A 120 11.90 -9.23 2.77
CA ARG A 120 11.87 -9.00 1.32
C ARG A 120 10.46 -9.09 0.69
N GLU A 121 9.64 -10.01 1.16
CA GLU A 121 8.27 -10.20 0.69
C GLU A 121 7.33 -9.06 1.08
N LYS A 122 7.76 -8.17 1.97
CA LYS A 122 7.04 -6.97 2.42
C LYS A 122 7.54 -5.68 1.79
N PHE A 123 8.57 -5.70 0.96
CA PHE A 123 9.08 -4.50 0.31
C PHE A 123 8.07 -3.91 -0.66
N ASP A 124 7.83 -2.60 -0.57
CA ASP A 124 6.95 -1.90 -1.51
C ASP A 124 7.66 -1.64 -2.84
N TYR A 125 6.91 -1.82 -3.91
CA TYR A 125 7.36 -1.58 -5.27
C TYR A 125 7.01 -0.16 -5.71
N ILE A 126 8.04 0.67 -5.95
CA ILE A 126 7.88 2.06 -6.38
C ILE A 126 8.17 2.18 -7.86
N TYR A 127 7.26 2.85 -8.58
CA TYR A 127 7.39 3.09 -10.00
C TYR A 127 7.30 4.58 -10.32
N ASP A 128 7.88 4.97 -11.43
CA ASP A 128 7.74 6.29 -12.01
C ASP A 128 6.39 6.39 -12.74
N VAL A 129 5.55 7.34 -12.33
CA VAL A 129 4.19 7.52 -12.89
C VAL A 129 4.25 7.86 -14.37
N ALA A 130 5.12 8.81 -14.77
CA ALA A 130 5.23 9.21 -16.17
C ALA A 130 5.70 8.05 -17.06
N GLU A 131 6.60 7.20 -16.58
CA GLU A 131 7.04 6.00 -17.31
C GLU A 131 5.94 4.98 -17.47
N LEU A 132 5.13 4.73 -16.41
CA LEU A 132 3.99 3.80 -16.49
C LEU A 132 2.87 4.30 -17.39
N ILE A 133 2.64 5.62 -17.45
CA ILE A 133 1.69 6.22 -18.39
C ILE A 133 2.19 6.07 -19.83
N ALA A 134 3.46 6.40 -20.08
CA ALA A 134 4.02 6.43 -21.44
C ALA A 134 4.33 5.03 -21.99
N LEU A 135 4.75 4.09 -21.15
CA LEU A 135 5.24 2.75 -21.50
C LEU A 135 6.27 2.80 -22.65
N ASN A 136 7.18 3.78 -22.60
CA ASN A 136 8.18 4.02 -23.65
C ASN A 136 9.48 3.24 -23.41
N GLY A 137 10.17 2.93 -24.49
CA GLY A 137 11.47 2.29 -24.45
C GLY A 137 11.40 0.76 -24.40
N ARG A 138 12.59 0.14 -24.58
CA ARG A 138 12.73 -1.32 -24.71
C ARG A 138 12.24 -2.09 -23.47
N LYS A 139 12.40 -1.51 -22.28
CA LYS A 139 12.01 -2.14 -21.00
C LYS A 139 10.51 -2.37 -20.90
N TYR A 140 9.69 -1.52 -21.55
CA TYR A 140 8.22 -1.61 -21.53
C TYR A 140 7.61 -2.26 -22.78
N HIS A 141 8.40 -2.70 -23.75
CA HIS A 141 7.91 -3.20 -25.05
C HIS A 141 6.80 -4.26 -24.90
N LYS A 142 6.97 -5.22 -23.99
CA LYS A 142 5.93 -6.25 -23.74
C LYS A 142 4.64 -5.66 -23.19
N LYS A 143 4.74 -4.70 -22.25
CA LYS A 143 3.57 -4.04 -21.66
C LYS A 143 2.83 -3.18 -22.67
N LYS A 144 3.59 -2.43 -23.47
CA LYS A 144 3.04 -1.62 -24.57
C LYS A 144 2.34 -2.48 -25.63
N ASN A 145 2.87 -3.65 -25.97
CA ASN A 145 2.24 -4.57 -26.90
C ASN A 145 0.90 -5.10 -26.34
N HIS A 146 0.82 -5.42 -25.03
CA HIS A 146 -0.46 -5.82 -24.42
C HIS A 146 -1.48 -4.68 -24.42
N LEU A 147 -1.06 -3.47 -24.09
CA LEU A 147 -1.90 -2.28 -24.16
C LEU A 147 -2.40 -2.02 -25.59
N ASN A 148 -1.50 -2.05 -26.57
CA ASN A 148 -1.87 -1.86 -27.98
C ASN A 148 -2.86 -2.92 -28.48
N ALA A 149 -2.69 -4.18 -28.08
CA ALA A 149 -3.63 -5.24 -28.40
C ALA A 149 -5.01 -4.97 -27.79
N PHE A 150 -5.08 -4.50 -26.54
CA PHE A 150 -6.32 -4.08 -25.89
C PHE A 150 -6.99 -2.94 -26.66
N LEU A 151 -6.24 -1.88 -26.97
CA LEU A 151 -6.76 -0.73 -27.72
C LEU A 151 -7.25 -1.09 -29.14
N GLN A 152 -6.60 -2.06 -29.78
CA GLN A 152 -7.00 -2.54 -31.10
C GLN A 152 -8.30 -3.37 -31.04
N GLU A 153 -8.44 -4.21 -30.03
CA GLU A 153 -9.58 -5.14 -29.90
C GLU A 153 -10.80 -4.48 -29.24
N TYR A 154 -10.55 -3.61 -28.23
CA TYR A 154 -11.60 -2.97 -27.43
C TYR A 154 -11.50 -1.44 -27.47
N GLY A 155 -11.17 -0.86 -28.62
CA GLY A 155 -10.93 0.59 -28.76
C GLY A 155 -12.13 1.50 -28.47
N ASN A 156 -13.32 0.92 -28.34
CA ASN A 156 -14.56 1.59 -27.92
C ASN A 156 -14.83 1.49 -26.41
N PHE A 157 -13.86 1.03 -25.60
CA PHE A 157 -14.02 1.04 -24.15
C PHE A 157 -14.25 2.45 -23.61
N VAL A 158 -14.94 2.54 -22.49
CA VAL A 158 -15.18 3.80 -21.79
C VAL A 158 -14.42 3.74 -20.45
N PHE A 159 -13.61 4.77 -20.18
CA PHE A 159 -13.02 4.99 -18.87
C PHE A 159 -13.81 6.06 -18.15
N GLU A 160 -14.16 5.79 -16.90
CA GLU A 160 -14.77 6.76 -15.98
C GLU A 160 -14.03 6.79 -14.67
N GLU A 161 -13.95 7.96 -14.03
CA GLU A 161 -13.54 8.04 -12.64
C GLU A 161 -14.59 7.37 -11.74
N ILE A 162 -14.14 6.70 -10.68
CA ILE A 162 -15.04 6.06 -9.71
C ILE A 162 -15.82 7.14 -8.96
N SER A 163 -17.12 6.97 -8.89
CA SER A 163 -18.06 7.87 -8.22
C SER A 163 -19.26 7.11 -7.68
N ALA A 164 -20.07 7.74 -6.86
CA ALA A 164 -21.31 7.15 -6.34
C ALA A 164 -22.22 6.57 -7.45
N HIS A 165 -22.11 7.10 -8.69
CA HIS A 165 -22.93 6.65 -9.83
C HIS A 165 -22.54 5.23 -10.31
N ASN A 166 -21.24 4.93 -10.39
CA ASN A 166 -20.76 3.67 -10.99
C ASN A 166 -20.29 2.62 -9.95
N ILE A 167 -20.14 2.98 -8.67
CA ILE A 167 -19.83 2.04 -7.59
C ILE A 167 -20.77 0.82 -7.55
N PRO A 168 -22.12 0.94 -7.69
CA PRO A 168 -22.99 -0.23 -7.69
C PRO A 168 -22.65 -1.24 -8.78
N ALA A 169 -22.32 -0.78 -9.99
CA ALA A 169 -21.93 -1.65 -11.09
C ALA A 169 -20.57 -2.33 -10.84
N ILE A 170 -19.63 -1.62 -10.21
CA ILE A 170 -18.32 -2.17 -9.82
C ILE A 170 -18.50 -3.28 -8.78
N LEU A 171 -19.32 -3.04 -7.75
CA LEU A 171 -19.61 -4.01 -6.69
C LEU A 171 -20.24 -5.28 -7.27
N GLU A 172 -21.25 -5.13 -8.14
CA GLU A 172 -21.91 -6.26 -8.80
C GLU A 172 -20.94 -7.09 -9.66
N ALA A 173 -20.06 -6.42 -10.42
CA ALA A 173 -19.06 -7.12 -11.24
C ALA A 173 -18.02 -7.84 -10.36
N TYR A 174 -17.56 -7.17 -9.30
CA TYR A 174 -16.57 -7.75 -8.39
C TYR A 174 -17.13 -8.95 -7.62
N GLU A 175 -18.38 -8.90 -7.17
CA GLU A 175 -19.07 -10.03 -6.56
C GLU A 175 -19.09 -11.25 -7.50
N LYS A 176 -19.49 -11.05 -8.79
CA LYS A 176 -19.48 -12.12 -9.78
C LYS A 176 -18.08 -12.71 -10.00
N TRP A 177 -17.03 -11.87 -10.04
CA TRP A 177 -15.65 -12.34 -10.18
C TRP A 177 -15.19 -13.11 -8.93
N PHE A 178 -15.56 -12.63 -7.75
CA PHE A 178 -15.28 -13.32 -6.50
C PHE A 178 -15.98 -14.69 -6.45
N GLU A 179 -17.26 -14.77 -6.79
CA GLU A 179 -18.01 -16.02 -6.81
C GLU A 179 -17.49 -17.03 -7.83
N ALA A 180 -17.08 -16.57 -9.00
CA ALA A 180 -16.51 -17.40 -10.05
C ALA A 180 -15.09 -17.91 -9.74
N ASN A 181 -14.40 -17.34 -8.75
CA ASN A 181 -13.05 -17.78 -8.38
C ASN A 181 -13.11 -19.11 -7.63
N PRO A 182 -12.46 -20.19 -8.13
CA PRO A 182 -12.46 -21.48 -7.48
C PRO A 182 -11.65 -21.49 -6.16
N ASN A 183 -10.72 -20.54 -5.99
CA ASN A 183 -9.95 -20.40 -4.76
C ASN A 183 -10.67 -19.46 -3.79
N LYS A 184 -11.17 -19.99 -2.69
CA LYS A 184 -11.87 -19.27 -1.62
C LYS A 184 -11.02 -19.18 -0.35
N SER A 185 -9.74 -18.88 -0.48
CA SER A 185 -8.86 -18.71 0.68
C SER A 185 -9.34 -17.57 1.58
N ASP A 186 -9.06 -17.65 2.88
CA ASP A 186 -9.41 -16.59 3.85
C ASP A 186 -8.87 -15.23 3.42
N GLY A 187 -7.64 -15.19 2.86
CA GLY A 187 -7.03 -13.97 2.36
C GLY A 187 -7.85 -13.31 1.24
N LEU A 188 -8.40 -14.11 0.30
CA LEU A 188 -9.26 -13.60 -0.76
C LEU A 188 -10.60 -13.10 -0.19
N GLN A 189 -11.13 -13.76 0.84
CA GLN A 189 -12.36 -13.31 1.49
C GLN A 189 -12.18 -12.00 2.25
N PHE A 190 -11.06 -11.84 2.95
CA PHE A 190 -10.74 -10.58 3.64
C PHE A 190 -10.51 -9.43 2.66
N GLU A 191 -9.82 -9.70 1.55
CA GLU A 191 -9.67 -8.73 0.47
C GLU A 191 -11.02 -8.31 -0.11
N TYR A 192 -11.93 -9.27 -0.34
CA TYR A 192 -13.28 -8.99 -0.83
C TYR A 192 -14.05 -8.05 0.10
N LEU A 193 -14.05 -8.32 1.40
CA LEU A 193 -14.70 -7.46 2.39
C LEU A 193 -14.05 -6.06 2.46
N GLY A 194 -12.71 -6.00 2.42
CA GLY A 194 -11.98 -4.73 2.41
C GLY A 194 -12.29 -3.87 1.18
N ILE A 195 -12.41 -4.48 0.00
CA ILE A 195 -12.77 -3.76 -1.24
C ILE A 195 -14.22 -3.28 -1.17
N GLN A 196 -15.16 -4.08 -0.66
CA GLN A 196 -16.55 -3.65 -0.48
C GLN A 196 -16.64 -2.44 0.46
N ASP A 197 -15.94 -2.46 1.59
CA ASP A 197 -15.89 -1.34 2.52
C ASP A 197 -15.30 -0.09 1.87
N ALA A 198 -14.19 -0.23 1.14
CA ALA A 198 -13.53 0.88 0.47
C ALA A 198 -14.44 1.53 -0.60
N LEU A 199 -15.15 0.74 -1.39
CA LEU A 199 -16.09 1.24 -2.38
C LEU A 199 -17.32 1.90 -1.75
N ASN A 200 -17.89 1.30 -0.70
CA ASN A 200 -19.03 1.87 0.02
C ASN A 200 -18.69 3.18 0.76
N LEU A 201 -17.44 3.36 1.13
CA LEU A 201 -16.93 4.54 1.85
C LEU A 201 -15.96 5.38 1.01
N TYR A 202 -16.03 5.25 -0.31
CA TYR A 202 -15.06 5.77 -1.27
C TYR A 202 -14.74 7.26 -1.06
N GLU A 203 -15.78 8.09 -1.01
CA GLU A 203 -15.64 9.53 -0.78
C GLU A 203 -15.15 9.85 0.63
N ASN A 204 -15.63 9.12 1.65
CA ASN A 204 -15.22 9.31 3.03
C ASN A 204 -13.73 9.01 3.23
N LEU A 205 -13.21 8.00 2.54
CA LEU A 205 -11.81 7.62 2.58
C LEU A 205 -10.92 8.55 1.73
N GLY A 206 -11.51 9.39 0.87
CA GLY A 206 -10.77 10.28 -0.03
C GLY A 206 -10.07 9.55 -1.17
N LEU A 207 -10.62 8.41 -1.58
CA LEU A 207 -10.05 7.57 -2.63
C LEU A 207 -10.20 8.20 -4.02
N GLN A 208 -9.29 7.89 -4.90
CA GLN A 208 -9.29 8.25 -6.31
C GLN A 208 -9.04 6.99 -7.15
N GLY A 209 -9.70 6.90 -8.30
CA GLY A 209 -9.53 5.73 -9.15
C GLY A 209 -10.48 5.75 -10.33
N GLY A 210 -10.47 4.68 -11.10
CA GLY A 210 -11.26 4.59 -12.31
C GLY A 210 -11.75 3.18 -12.61
N VAL A 211 -12.72 3.13 -13.50
CA VAL A 211 -13.36 1.92 -14.00
C VAL A 211 -13.34 1.92 -15.54
N ILE A 212 -13.08 0.77 -16.13
CA ILE A 212 -13.20 0.54 -17.58
C ILE A 212 -14.46 -0.25 -17.85
N PHE A 213 -15.29 0.30 -18.73
CA PHE A 213 -16.46 -0.39 -19.29
C PHE A 213 -16.17 -0.88 -20.72
N ILE A 214 -16.53 -2.11 -21.01
CA ILE A 214 -16.51 -2.72 -22.36
C ILE A 214 -17.93 -3.18 -22.66
N ASP A 215 -18.52 -2.66 -23.73
CA ASP A 215 -19.90 -2.94 -24.11
C ASP A 215 -20.89 -2.79 -22.94
N GLY A 216 -20.70 -1.73 -22.15
CA GLY A 216 -21.54 -1.39 -21.00
C GLY A 216 -21.35 -2.26 -19.75
N LYS A 217 -20.37 -3.17 -19.74
CA LYS A 217 -20.03 -4.02 -18.60
C LYS A 217 -18.71 -3.59 -17.97
N VAL A 218 -18.62 -3.65 -16.66
CA VAL A 218 -17.36 -3.41 -15.95
C VAL A 218 -16.35 -4.48 -16.33
N GLY A 219 -15.24 -4.06 -16.94
CA GLY A 219 -14.14 -4.92 -17.31
C GLY A 219 -12.96 -4.84 -16.34
N ALA A 220 -12.71 -3.65 -15.76
CA ALA A 220 -11.65 -3.45 -14.76
C ALA A 220 -11.95 -2.24 -13.88
N PHE A 221 -11.41 -2.23 -12.65
CA PHE A 221 -11.36 -1.05 -11.80
C PHE A 221 -10.06 -1.03 -10.99
N SER A 222 -9.67 0.17 -10.59
CA SER A 222 -8.49 0.38 -9.73
C SER A 222 -8.67 1.66 -8.93
N PHE A 223 -8.23 1.66 -7.67
CA PHE A 223 -8.27 2.83 -6.82
C PHE A 223 -7.10 2.88 -5.83
N GLY A 224 -6.83 4.08 -5.39
CA GLY A 224 -5.79 4.41 -4.44
C GLY A 224 -5.97 5.81 -3.87
N GLU A 225 -4.91 6.35 -3.32
CA GLU A 225 -4.87 7.70 -2.74
C GLU A 225 -3.47 8.30 -2.82
N VAL A 226 -3.32 9.59 -2.53
CA VAL A 226 -1.99 10.19 -2.33
C VAL A 226 -1.48 9.81 -0.95
N LEU A 227 -0.40 9.02 -0.92
CA LEU A 227 0.17 8.47 0.32
C LEU A 227 1.13 9.44 1.00
N ALA A 228 2.03 10.07 0.24
CA ALA A 228 3.05 10.96 0.75
C ALA A 228 3.26 12.17 -0.16
N CYS A 229 3.57 13.33 0.45
CA CYS A 229 3.74 14.58 -0.30
C CYS A 229 5.09 14.67 -1.01
N ASN A 230 6.11 14.00 -0.50
CA ASN A 230 7.44 14.03 -1.10
C ASN A 230 8.26 12.78 -0.76
N LEU A 231 8.58 11.98 -1.76
CA LEU A 231 9.55 10.89 -1.68
C LEU A 231 10.72 11.23 -2.60
N ALA A 232 11.91 11.35 -2.03
CA ALA A 232 13.14 11.52 -2.78
C ALA A 232 13.77 10.14 -3.08
N TYR A 233 14.29 10.00 -4.30
CA TYR A 233 15.14 8.87 -4.63
C TYR A 233 16.51 9.08 -4.00
N GLU A 234 16.84 8.33 -2.96
CA GLU A 234 18.14 8.35 -2.31
C GLU A 234 18.95 7.10 -2.68
N GLN A 235 20.17 7.32 -3.15
CA GLN A 235 21.06 6.23 -3.59
C GLN A 235 21.47 5.30 -2.43
N SER A 236 21.38 5.78 -1.19
CA SER A 236 21.72 5.02 0.03
C SER A 236 20.67 3.96 0.41
N ASP A 237 19.41 4.11 -0.05
CA ASP A 237 18.31 3.19 0.26
C ASP A 237 18.19 2.05 -0.78
N LEU A 238 19.12 2.00 -1.71
CA LEU A 238 19.07 1.16 -2.89
C LEU A 238 19.83 -0.14 -2.73
N ALA A 239 19.25 -1.08 -2.03
CA ALA A 239 19.76 -2.45 -2.05
C ALA A 239 19.52 -3.15 -3.40
N GLN A 240 18.61 -2.67 -4.24
CA GLN A 240 18.31 -3.26 -5.55
C GLN A 240 17.73 -2.23 -6.53
N THR A 241 18.54 -1.36 -7.10
CA THR A 241 18.15 -0.63 -8.31
C THR A 241 18.12 -1.56 -9.51
N LEU A 242 16.93 -1.76 -10.05
CA LEU A 242 16.75 -2.52 -11.28
C LEU A 242 17.02 -1.67 -12.55
N SER A 243 17.16 -0.33 -12.43
CA SER A 243 17.32 0.54 -13.59
C SER A 243 18.01 1.88 -13.27
N GLY A 244 19.25 1.87 -12.79
CA GLY A 244 20.27 2.91 -12.88
C GLY A 244 19.90 4.41 -12.76
N GLU A 245 20.79 5.20 -13.22
CA GLU A 245 21.08 6.64 -13.06
C GLU A 245 19.93 7.63 -13.38
N SER A 246 18.80 7.21 -13.97
CA SER A 246 17.76 8.13 -14.47
C SER A 246 16.88 8.76 -13.37
N TYR A 247 16.96 8.29 -12.13
CA TYR A 247 16.12 8.76 -11.04
C TYR A 247 16.84 9.63 -10.01
N ILE A 248 18.14 9.88 -10.20
CA ILE A 248 18.93 10.73 -9.31
C ILE A 248 18.29 12.12 -9.22
N ASN A 249 18.08 12.60 -7.99
CA ASN A 249 17.44 13.87 -7.66
C ASN A 249 15.93 13.96 -8.03
N LYS A 250 15.28 12.85 -8.40
CA LYS A 250 13.85 12.85 -8.61
C LYS A 250 13.12 12.74 -7.28
N SER A 251 12.21 13.67 -7.04
CA SER A 251 11.39 13.71 -5.82
C SER A 251 9.99 14.22 -6.13
N GLY A 252 9.03 13.84 -5.32
CA GLY A 252 7.65 14.34 -5.45
C GLY A 252 6.61 13.48 -4.76
N LYS A 253 5.34 13.78 -5.02
CA LYS A 253 4.20 13.06 -4.47
C LYS A 253 4.23 11.58 -4.82
N VAL A 254 3.75 10.77 -3.89
CA VAL A 254 3.58 9.32 -4.05
C VAL A 254 2.10 8.99 -3.98
N ALA A 255 1.56 8.38 -5.03
CA ALA A 255 0.29 7.69 -4.95
C ALA A 255 0.49 6.27 -4.41
N VAL A 256 -0.48 5.70 -3.72
CA VAL A 256 -0.56 4.26 -3.45
C VAL A 256 -1.74 3.67 -4.19
N MET A 257 -1.52 2.53 -4.86
CA MET A 257 -2.59 1.75 -5.49
C MET A 257 -2.95 0.58 -4.60
N HIS A 258 -4.08 0.70 -3.90
CA HIS A 258 -4.56 -0.35 -3.01
C HIS A 258 -5.12 -1.54 -3.79
N ILE A 259 -5.87 -1.25 -4.83
CA ILE A 259 -6.60 -2.27 -5.58
C ILE A 259 -6.46 -2.04 -7.09
N GLU A 260 -6.21 -3.13 -7.79
CA GLU A 260 -6.29 -3.23 -9.25
C GLU A 260 -6.92 -4.58 -9.60
N LYS A 261 -8.14 -4.57 -10.10
CA LYS A 261 -8.92 -5.78 -10.45
C LYS A 261 -9.42 -5.67 -11.89
N ALA A 262 -9.38 -6.81 -12.58
CA ALA A 262 -9.84 -6.86 -13.97
C ALA A 262 -10.32 -8.27 -14.34
N ASP A 263 -11.26 -8.32 -15.26
CA ASP A 263 -11.65 -9.56 -15.91
C ASP A 263 -10.58 -9.98 -16.92
N SER A 264 -9.91 -11.08 -16.61
CA SER A 264 -8.78 -11.58 -17.39
C SER A 264 -9.14 -12.06 -18.80
N GLN A 265 -10.44 -12.19 -19.12
CA GLN A 265 -10.89 -12.52 -20.49
C GLN A 265 -10.52 -11.40 -21.48
N TYR A 266 -10.43 -10.15 -21.03
CA TYR A 266 -10.05 -9.00 -21.85
C TYR A 266 -8.54 -8.86 -21.88
N ARG A 267 -7.91 -9.33 -22.96
CA ARG A 267 -6.46 -9.30 -23.11
C ARG A 267 -5.91 -7.88 -23.01
N GLY A 268 -4.98 -7.63 -22.10
CA GLY A 268 -4.30 -6.32 -21.93
C GLY A 268 -5.05 -5.31 -21.06
N ILE A 269 -6.19 -5.66 -20.49
CA ILE A 269 -7.01 -4.75 -19.68
C ILE A 269 -6.29 -4.26 -18.42
N TYR A 270 -5.43 -5.08 -17.79
CA TYR A 270 -4.61 -4.65 -16.65
C TYR A 270 -3.65 -3.51 -17.02
N GLN A 271 -3.11 -3.52 -18.25
CA GLN A 271 -2.27 -2.44 -18.74
C GLN A 271 -3.09 -1.18 -19.03
N ALA A 272 -4.30 -1.35 -19.54
CA ALA A 272 -5.21 -0.24 -19.81
C ALA A 272 -5.67 0.43 -18.52
N ILE A 273 -6.19 -0.32 -17.53
CA ILE A 273 -6.67 0.28 -16.28
C ILE A 273 -5.53 0.95 -15.52
N ASN A 274 -4.35 0.34 -15.45
CA ASN A 274 -3.19 0.94 -14.82
C ASN A 274 -2.81 2.29 -15.46
N GLN A 275 -2.73 2.34 -16.81
CA GLN A 275 -2.42 3.56 -17.53
C GLN A 275 -3.50 4.63 -17.33
N GLN A 276 -4.77 4.27 -17.51
CA GLN A 276 -5.88 5.22 -17.42
C GLN A 276 -6.00 5.85 -16.04
N VAL A 277 -5.90 5.04 -14.97
CA VAL A 277 -5.99 5.56 -13.60
C VAL A 277 -4.80 6.47 -13.27
N LEU A 278 -3.58 6.09 -13.64
CA LEU A 278 -2.42 6.96 -13.42
C LEU A 278 -2.53 8.26 -14.20
N GLN A 279 -3.02 8.21 -15.44
CA GLN A 279 -3.15 9.38 -16.30
C GLN A 279 -4.23 10.36 -15.82
N HIS A 280 -5.38 9.86 -15.35
CA HIS A 280 -6.51 10.70 -14.98
C HIS A 280 -6.53 11.09 -13.51
N CYS A 281 -6.11 10.18 -12.61
CA CYS A 281 -6.25 10.39 -11.17
C CYS A 281 -4.93 10.78 -10.48
N PHE A 282 -3.77 10.39 -11.02
CA PHE A 282 -2.47 10.54 -10.34
C PHE A 282 -1.35 11.11 -11.21
N SER A 283 -1.69 11.83 -12.29
CA SER A 283 -0.68 12.40 -13.21
C SER A 283 0.19 13.49 -12.57
N ASP A 284 -0.23 14.07 -11.45
CA ASP A 284 0.55 15.03 -10.64
C ASP A 284 1.48 14.37 -9.62
N CYS A 285 1.41 13.05 -9.49
CA CYS A 285 2.34 12.27 -8.69
C CYS A 285 3.60 11.92 -9.48
N VAL A 286 4.74 11.92 -8.81
CA VAL A 286 6.02 11.48 -9.39
C VAL A 286 6.15 9.97 -9.29
N TRP A 287 5.72 9.43 -8.15
CA TRP A 287 5.84 8.02 -7.84
C TRP A 287 4.49 7.37 -7.60
N VAL A 288 4.42 6.07 -7.89
CA VAL A 288 3.32 5.22 -7.44
C VAL A 288 3.89 4.02 -6.69
N ASN A 289 3.41 3.85 -5.45
CA ASN A 289 3.61 2.66 -4.62
C ASN A 289 2.52 1.64 -4.98
N ARG A 290 2.92 0.46 -5.43
CA ARG A 290 1.99 -0.64 -5.74
C ARG A 290 2.11 -1.77 -4.71
N GLU A 291 2.47 -1.44 -3.48
CA GLU A 291 2.56 -2.33 -2.33
C GLU A 291 3.50 -3.53 -2.52
N GLU A 292 3.49 -4.48 -1.60
CA GLU A 292 4.38 -5.64 -1.55
C GLU A 292 3.93 -6.80 -2.45
N ASP A 293 4.78 -7.84 -2.58
CA ASP A 293 4.49 -9.06 -3.34
C ASP A 293 4.04 -10.27 -2.49
N LEU A 294 3.99 -10.12 -1.16
CA LEU A 294 3.59 -11.15 -0.20
C LEU A 294 4.33 -12.50 -0.32
N GLY A 295 5.48 -12.53 -0.99
CA GLY A 295 6.20 -13.77 -1.29
C GLY A 295 5.56 -14.63 -2.39
N ILE A 296 4.49 -14.14 -3.04
CA ILE A 296 3.78 -14.84 -4.11
C ILE A 296 4.57 -14.67 -5.41
N GLU A 297 5.13 -15.76 -5.93
CA GLU A 297 6.00 -15.74 -7.12
C GLU A 297 5.35 -15.09 -8.35
N GLY A 298 4.09 -15.41 -8.61
CA GLY A 298 3.33 -14.82 -9.73
C GLY A 298 3.16 -13.31 -9.59
N LEU A 299 2.83 -12.84 -8.38
CA LEU A 299 2.69 -11.41 -8.08
C LEU A 299 4.04 -10.69 -8.18
N ARG A 300 5.11 -11.29 -7.65
CA ARG A 300 6.48 -10.77 -7.78
C ARG A 300 6.89 -10.60 -9.23
N LYS A 301 6.69 -11.65 -10.06
CA LYS A 301 6.95 -11.57 -11.50
C LYS A 301 6.13 -10.49 -12.21
N ALA A 302 4.85 -10.38 -11.86
CA ALA A 302 3.98 -9.34 -12.41
C ALA A 302 4.51 -7.94 -12.07
N LYS A 303 4.82 -7.65 -10.79
CA LYS A 303 5.35 -6.37 -10.33
C LYS A 303 6.71 -6.05 -10.96
N GLN A 304 7.66 -6.99 -10.93
CA GLN A 304 8.97 -6.81 -11.58
C GLN A 304 8.89 -6.57 -13.08
N SER A 305 7.89 -7.14 -13.75
CA SER A 305 7.71 -6.96 -15.21
C SER A 305 7.33 -5.53 -15.62
N TYR A 306 6.91 -4.69 -14.67
CA TYR A 306 6.69 -3.25 -14.84
C TYR A 306 7.94 -2.41 -14.54
N GLN A 307 9.09 -3.04 -14.27
CA GLN A 307 10.38 -2.38 -14.05
C GLN A 307 10.29 -1.30 -12.97
N PRO A 308 10.13 -1.68 -11.69
CA PRO A 308 10.08 -0.72 -10.60
C PRO A 308 11.34 0.14 -10.58
N ALA A 309 11.18 1.41 -10.27
CA ALA A 309 12.30 2.34 -10.12
C ALA A 309 13.20 1.92 -8.94
N PHE A 310 12.56 1.55 -7.83
CA PHE A 310 13.22 1.03 -6.63
C PHE A 310 12.23 0.29 -5.74
N LEU A 311 12.76 -0.30 -4.67
CA LEU A 311 11.96 -0.92 -3.62
C LEU A 311 12.15 -0.15 -2.32
N LEU A 312 11.08 0.12 -1.59
CA LEU A 312 11.16 0.58 -0.21
C LEU A 312 11.33 -0.64 0.69
N GLU A 313 12.48 -0.73 1.32
CA GLU A 313 12.82 -1.83 2.21
C GLU A 313 12.02 -1.73 3.52
N LYS A 314 11.54 -2.87 3.99
CA LYS A 314 10.82 -2.99 5.26
C LYS A 314 11.54 -3.97 6.19
N PHE A 315 11.75 -3.55 7.42
CA PHE A 315 12.43 -4.33 8.44
C PHE A 315 11.47 -4.69 9.57
N LYS A 316 11.78 -5.77 10.28
CA LYS A 316 11.14 -6.15 11.53
C LYS A 316 12.18 -6.39 12.62
N VAL A 317 11.77 -6.23 13.86
CA VAL A 317 12.60 -6.49 15.03
C VAL A 317 11.75 -6.93 16.22
N SER A 318 12.36 -7.70 17.10
CA SER A 318 11.78 -8.11 18.39
C SER A 318 12.69 -7.66 19.53
N ILE A 319 12.15 -6.87 20.43
CA ILE A 319 12.86 -6.36 21.62
C ILE A 319 12.34 -7.15 22.82
N GLN A 320 13.19 -7.98 23.39
CA GLN A 320 12.85 -8.78 24.56
C GLN A 320 12.64 -7.86 25.78
N GLY A 321 11.75 -8.29 26.66
CA GLY A 321 11.36 -7.55 27.85
C GLY A 321 12.42 -7.51 28.96
#